data_d4329a20a4ebf55333b769b8feb1e3d5
#
_entry.id   d4329a20a4ebf55333b769b8feb1e3d5
#
_cell.length_a   1.000
_cell.length_b   1.000
_cell.length_c   1.000
_cell.angle_alpha   90.00
_cell.angle_beta   90.00
_cell.angle_gamma   90.00
#
_symmetry.space_group_name_H-M   'P 1'
#
loop_
_entity.id
_entity.type
_entity.pdbx_description
1 polymer ?
#
loop_
_entity_poly.entity_id
_entity_poly.type
_entity_poly.pdbx_seq_one_letter_code
_entity_poly.pdbx_strand_id
1 'polypeptide(L)'
;DVVLVVENRRFPCHRLVLSAASPYFRAMFTSDMAESRQKTVVLQGLDAGMFEEILSYIYSGTLHVSLDKVQPLYQAADLLQLSYVKDTCSSYMVENMKVERSTCVDLYKFAEVFSVDIVHKQCLQWIVRHFTEVSLHIGEKFCSLSVNQLTEIISHDELDVKEETTVWEAVVRWVQHSREDRWVLLYL
;
A
#
# COMPACT_ATOMS: atom_id res chain seq x y z
N ASP A 1 30.90 -7.79 3.33
CA ASP A 1 31.19 -8.62 4.50
C ASP A 1 30.01 -9.51 4.91
N VAL A 2 28.85 -9.33 4.25
CA VAL A 2 27.66 -10.19 4.37
C VAL A 2 27.02 -10.39 3.00
N VAL A 3 26.42 -11.54 2.78
CA VAL A 3 25.60 -11.84 1.61
C VAL A 3 24.16 -12.02 2.07
N LEU A 4 23.27 -11.19 1.58
CA LEU A 4 21.83 -11.34 1.79
C LEU A 4 21.23 -12.17 0.66
N VAL A 5 20.38 -13.10 0.99
CA VAL A 5 19.64 -13.93 0.03
C VAL A 5 18.16 -13.59 0.14
N VAL A 6 17.61 -13.07 -0.94
CA VAL A 6 16.19 -12.74 -1.05
C VAL A 6 15.63 -13.56 -2.19
N GLU A 7 14.64 -14.38 -1.90
CA GLU A 7 14.20 -15.43 -2.81
C GLU A 7 15.40 -16.31 -3.23
N ASN A 8 15.75 -16.37 -4.50
CA ASN A 8 16.90 -17.13 -4.98
C ASN A 8 18.07 -16.24 -5.44
N ARG A 9 18.01 -14.93 -5.15
CA ARG A 9 19.05 -13.95 -5.54
C ARG A 9 19.96 -13.62 -4.38
N ARG A 10 21.25 -13.46 -4.69
CA ARG A 10 22.31 -13.15 -3.73
C ARG A 10 22.77 -11.72 -3.88
N PHE A 11 22.82 -10.99 -2.77
CA PHE A 11 23.18 -9.57 -2.70
C PHE A 11 24.39 -9.39 -1.75
N PRO A 12 25.59 -9.23 -2.28
CA PRO A 12 26.76 -8.87 -1.46
C PRO A 12 26.60 -7.47 -0.89
N CYS A 13 26.71 -7.33 0.42
CA CYS A 13 26.45 -6.07 1.13
C CYS A 13 27.49 -5.82 2.23
N HIS A 14 27.39 -4.64 2.86
CA HIS A 14 28.17 -4.24 4.01
C HIS A 14 27.28 -4.04 5.23
N ARG A 15 27.54 -4.76 6.30
CA ARG A 15 26.75 -4.69 7.56
C ARG A 15 26.66 -3.26 8.08
N LEU A 16 27.77 -2.53 8.08
CA LEU A 16 27.81 -1.16 8.56
C LEU A 16 26.89 -0.24 7.76
N VAL A 17 26.92 -0.34 6.43
CA VAL A 17 26.08 0.48 5.54
C VAL A 17 24.61 0.17 5.76
N LEU A 18 24.24 -1.10 5.80
CA LEU A 18 22.86 -1.53 6.04
C LEU A 18 22.37 -1.10 7.43
N SER A 19 23.20 -1.28 8.46
CA SER A 19 22.86 -0.88 9.84
C SER A 19 22.72 0.64 10.00
N ALA A 20 23.48 1.41 9.25
CA ALA A 20 23.34 2.87 9.24
C ALA A 20 22.03 3.32 8.58
N ALA A 21 21.60 2.63 7.52
CA ALA A 21 20.42 2.97 6.74
C ALA A 21 19.11 2.48 7.35
N SER A 22 19.11 1.34 8.05
CA SER A 22 17.91 0.64 8.48
C SER A 22 17.98 0.17 9.93
N PRO A 23 17.02 0.57 10.78
CA PRO A 23 16.90 0.04 12.14
C PRO A 23 16.72 -1.50 12.17
N TYR A 24 16.04 -2.07 11.18
CA TYR A 24 15.87 -3.52 11.02
C TYR A 24 17.24 -4.22 10.88
N PHE A 25 18.08 -3.76 9.96
CA PHE A 25 19.41 -4.33 9.78
C PHE A 25 20.33 -4.04 10.96
N ARG A 26 20.20 -2.87 11.58
CA ARG A 26 20.95 -2.56 12.82
C ARG A 26 20.63 -3.56 13.90
N ALA A 27 19.36 -3.83 14.16
CA ALA A 27 18.94 -4.81 15.15
C ALA A 27 19.45 -6.22 14.80
N MET A 28 19.35 -6.61 13.53
CA MET A 28 19.81 -7.93 13.05
C MET A 28 21.31 -8.13 13.26
N PHE A 29 22.13 -7.15 12.97
CA PHE A 29 23.59 -7.30 12.99
C PHE A 29 24.25 -6.94 14.33
N THR A 30 23.54 -6.26 15.24
CA THR A 30 24.05 -5.90 16.57
C THR A 30 23.48 -6.76 17.69
N SER A 31 22.46 -7.57 17.43
CA SER A 31 21.89 -8.50 18.39
C SER A 31 22.76 -9.75 18.58
N ASP A 32 22.54 -10.49 19.66
CA ASP A 32 23.18 -11.80 19.91
C ASP A 32 22.58 -12.94 19.09
N MET A 33 21.76 -12.61 18.07
CA MET A 33 21.16 -13.56 17.16
C MET A 33 22.19 -14.22 16.23
N ALA A 34 21.86 -15.40 15.72
CA ALA A 34 22.72 -16.17 14.80
C ALA A 34 23.10 -15.38 13.54
N GLU A 35 22.17 -14.56 13.02
CA GLU A 35 22.32 -13.73 11.83
C GLU A 35 23.46 -12.70 11.97
N SER A 36 23.73 -12.23 13.19
CA SER A 36 24.80 -11.27 13.45
C SER A 36 26.20 -11.83 13.13
N ARG A 37 26.35 -13.15 13.14
CA ARG A 37 27.64 -13.87 12.93
C ARG A 37 27.71 -14.62 11.59
N GLN A 38 26.61 -14.78 10.89
CA GLN A 38 26.53 -15.54 9.64
C GLN A 38 27.07 -14.71 8.47
N LYS A 39 27.86 -15.33 7.59
CA LYS A 39 28.33 -14.71 6.35
C LYS A 39 27.22 -14.59 5.30
N THR A 40 26.20 -15.45 5.39
CA THR A 40 25.04 -15.46 4.49
C THR A 40 23.77 -15.47 5.33
N VAL A 41 22.87 -14.53 5.07
CA VAL A 41 21.58 -14.38 5.78
C VAL A 41 20.45 -14.42 4.75
N VAL A 42 19.44 -15.26 5.00
CA VAL A 42 18.24 -15.36 4.16
C VAL A 42 17.17 -14.42 4.71
N LEU A 43 16.70 -13.53 3.87
CA LEU A 43 15.56 -12.64 4.20
C LEU A 43 14.29 -13.23 3.58
N GLN A 44 13.24 -13.29 4.37
CA GLN A 44 11.92 -13.78 3.95
C GLN A 44 10.92 -12.65 3.85
N GLY A 45 9.90 -12.84 3.03
CA GLY A 45 8.81 -11.86 2.90
C GLY A 45 9.14 -10.62 2.08
N LEU A 46 10.25 -10.64 1.34
CA LEU A 46 10.69 -9.58 0.43
C LEU A 46 10.69 -10.08 -1.01
N ASP A 47 10.28 -9.22 -1.94
CA ASP A 47 10.52 -9.38 -3.36
C ASP A 47 11.96 -8.98 -3.70
N ALA A 48 12.66 -9.82 -4.47
CA ALA A 48 14.08 -9.59 -4.79
C ALA A 48 14.30 -8.36 -5.67
N GLY A 49 13.34 -8.03 -6.56
CA GLY A 49 13.39 -6.83 -7.39
C GLY A 49 13.23 -5.55 -6.56
N MET A 50 12.29 -5.53 -5.62
CA MET A 50 12.10 -4.41 -4.72
C MET A 50 13.27 -4.24 -3.75
N PHE A 51 13.84 -5.35 -3.30
CA PHE A 51 15.05 -5.30 -2.47
C PHE A 51 16.25 -4.72 -3.23
N GLU A 52 16.40 -5.04 -4.51
CA GLU A 52 17.45 -4.47 -5.38
C GLU A 52 17.29 -2.94 -5.52
N GLU A 53 16.06 -2.45 -5.73
CA GLU A 53 15.76 -1.00 -5.76
C GLU A 53 16.11 -0.32 -4.43
N ILE A 54 15.79 -0.95 -3.31
CA ILE A 54 16.14 -0.44 -1.97
C ILE A 54 17.65 -0.43 -1.75
N LEU A 55 18.37 -1.48 -2.14
CA LEU A 55 19.82 -1.51 -2.05
C LEU A 55 20.44 -0.42 -2.92
N SER A 56 19.97 -0.26 -4.15
CA SER A 56 20.41 0.82 -5.02
C SER A 56 20.25 2.18 -4.35
N TYR A 57 19.11 2.43 -3.71
CA TYR A 57 18.88 3.65 -2.94
C TYR A 57 19.87 3.77 -1.75
N ILE A 58 20.06 2.73 -0.96
CA ILE A 58 20.94 2.75 0.22
C ILE A 58 22.38 3.14 -0.18
N TYR A 59 22.86 2.63 -1.32
CA TYR A 59 24.23 2.86 -1.78
C TYR A 59 24.41 4.11 -2.63
N SER A 60 23.41 4.54 -3.39
CA SER A 60 23.51 5.70 -4.29
C SER A 60 22.87 6.98 -3.73
N GLY A 61 21.96 6.85 -2.77
CA GLY A 61 21.13 7.95 -2.29
C GLY A 61 19.98 8.34 -3.21
N THR A 62 19.82 7.67 -4.36
CA THR A 62 18.77 7.98 -5.35
C THR A 62 17.67 6.93 -5.32
N LEU A 63 16.44 7.36 -5.08
CA LEU A 63 15.26 6.51 -5.05
C LEU A 63 14.41 6.74 -6.30
N HIS A 64 14.11 5.67 -7.02
CA HIS A 64 13.20 5.69 -8.17
C HIS A 64 11.85 5.11 -7.76
N VAL A 65 10.78 5.91 -7.92
CA VAL A 65 9.41 5.51 -7.64
C VAL A 65 8.58 5.60 -8.90
N SER A 66 7.78 4.56 -9.17
CA SER A 66 6.86 4.50 -10.29
C SER A 66 5.52 3.93 -9.84
N LEU A 67 4.44 4.18 -10.59
CA LEU A 67 3.08 3.82 -10.22
C LEU A 67 2.89 2.31 -10.03
N ASP A 68 3.54 1.52 -10.87
CA ASP A 68 3.51 0.05 -10.84
C ASP A 68 4.31 -0.57 -9.68
N LYS A 69 5.29 0.17 -9.14
CA LYS A 69 6.21 -0.30 -8.10
C LYS A 69 5.96 0.31 -6.72
N VAL A 70 5.21 1.40 -6.61
CA VAL A 70 5.09 2.17 -5.37
C VAL A 70 4.53 1.36 -4.21
N GLN A 71 3.52 0.53 -4.44
CA GLN A 71 2.93 -0.30 -3.40
C GLN A 71 3.88 -1.40 -2.91
N PRO A 72 4.45 -2.27 -3.77
CA PRO A 72 5.41 -3.28 -3.34
C PRO A 72 6.70 -2.65 -2.76
N LEU A 73 7.12 -1.49 -3.23
CA LEU A 73 8.25 -0.75 -2.67
C LEU A 73 7.96 -0.25 -1.25
N TYR A 74 6.75 0.27 -1.01
CA TYR A 74 6.31 0.65 0.34
C TYR A 74 6.31 -0.55 1.29
N GLN A 75 5.79 -1.70 0.86
CA GLN A 75 5.75 -2.92 1.66
C GLN A 75 7.17 -3.37 2.07
N ALA A 76 8.10 -3.38 1.13
CA ALA A 76 9.48 -3.73 1.39
C ALA A 76 10.15 -2.72 2.34
N ALA A 77 9.89 -1.43 2.16
CA ALA A 77 10.40 -0.38 3.03
C ALA A 77 9.82 -0.44 4.46
N ASP A 78 8.57 -0.86 4.59
CA ASP A 78 7.92 -1.04 5.88
C ASP A 78 8.57 -2.20 6.66
N LEU A 79 8.76 -3.34 6.01
CA LEU A 79 9.46 -4.48 6.59
C LEU A 79 10.90 -4.13 7.05
N LEU A 80 11.61 -3.36 6.24
CA LEU A 80 12.99 -2.94 6.51
C LEU A 80 13.09 -1.67 7.37
N GLN A 81 11.96 -1.10 7.80
CA GLN A 81 11.88 0.10 8.62
C GLN A 81 12.61 1.31 8.01
N LEU A 82 12.41 1.54 6.72
CA LEU A 82 13.01 2.64 5.96
C LEU A 82 12.02 3.81 5.85
N SER A 83 12.01 4.68 6.86
CA SER A 83 11.04 5.79 6.96
C SER A 83 11.05 6.71 5.74
N TYR A 84 12.21 7.13 5.27
CA TYR A 84 12.31 8.01 4.10
C TYR A 84 11.70 7.39 2.83
N VAL A 85 11.93 6.11 2.58
CA VAL A 85 11.34 5.40 1.43
C VAL A 85 9.82 5.32 1.58
N LYS A 86 9.32 5.03 2.78
CA LYS A 86 7.88 5.01 3.08
C LYS A 86 7.24 6.38 2.85
N ASP A 87 7.85 7.45 3.36
CA ASP A 87 7.34 8.81 3.21
C ASP A 87 7.33 9.24 1.73
N THR A 88 8.37 8.91 0.99
CA THR A 88 8.47 9.18 -0.45
C THR A 88 7.39 8.42 -1.23
N CYS A 89 7.18 7.14 -0.93
CA CYS A 89 6.11 6.34 -1.54
C CYS A 89 4.72 6.91 -1.21
N SER A 90 4.48 7.31 0.04
CA SER A 90 3.20 7.89 0.46
C SER A 90 2.90 9.21 -0.27
N SER A 91 3.89 10.09 -0.36
CA SER A 91 3.76 11.35 -1.11
C SER A 91 3.49 11.09 -2.59
N TYR A 92 4.20 10.15 -3.20
CA TYR A 92 4.00 9.75 -4.57
C TYR A 92 2.58 9.20 -4.82
N MET A 93 2.05 8.37 -3.91
CA MET A 93 0.68 7.85 -4.00
C MET A 93 -0.34 8.98 -3.99
N VAL A 94 -0.21 9.95 -3.08
CA VAL A 94 -1.12 11.11 -2.97
C VAL A 94 -1.08 11.97 -4.24
N GLU A 95 0.11 12.23 -4.78
CA GLU A 95 0.26 13.04 -6.00
C GLU A 95 -0.36 12.34 -7.22
N ASN A 96 -0.10 11.03 -7.37
CA ASN A 96 -0.60 10.26 -8.52
C ASN A 96 -2.10 9.97 -8.46
N MET A 97 -2.69 9.88 -7.28
CA MET A 97 -4.13 9.77 -7.13
C MET A 97 -4.88 10.93 -7.79
N LYS A 98 -4.30 12.13 -7.78
CA LYS A 98 -4.88 13.31 -8.43
C LYS A 98 -4.83 13.23 -9.97
N VAL A 99 -3.87 12.48 -10.50
CA VAL A 99 -3.65 12.35 -11.95
C VAL A 99 -4.43 11.16 -12.52
N GLU A 100 -4.40 10.03 -11.83
CA GLU A 100 -4.99 8.78 -12.29
C GLU A 100 -6.13 8.32 -11.37
N ARG A 101 -7.31 8.78 -11.67
CA ARG A 101 -8.55 8.57 -10.89
C ARG A 101 -8.90 7.10 -10.68
N SER A 102 -8.54 6.23 -11.63
CA SER A 102 -8.80 4.79 -11.55
C SER A 102 -8.05 4.07 -10.42
N THR A 103 -7.01 4.69 -9.87
CA THR A 103 -6.18 4.09 -8.80
C THR A 103 -6.67 4.40 -7.39
N CYS A 104 -7.60 5.34 -7.22
CA CYS A 104 -8.02 5.83 -5.90
C CYS A 104 -8.58 4.72 -4.99
N VAL A 105 -9.35 3.78 -5.52
CA VAL A 105 -9.93 2.67 -4.76
C VAL A 105 -8.83 1.68 -4.34
N ASP A 106 -7.90 1.37 -5.24
CA ASP A 106 -6.78 0.46 -4.95
C ASP A 106 -5.87 1.06 -3.86
N LEU A 107 -5.56 2.35 -3.97
CA LEU A 107 -4.76 3.06 -2.98
C LEU A 107 -5.48 3.19 -1.63
N TYR A 108 -6.79 3.41 -1.63
CA TYR A 108 -7.61 3.42 -0.42
C TYR A 108 -7.53 2.08 0.32
N LYS A 109 -7.72 0.96 -0.38
CA LYS A 109 -7.62 -0.39 0.19
C LYS A 109 -6.21 -0.70 0.69
N PHE A 110 -5.20 -0.35 -0.08
CA PHE A 110 -3.80 -0.51 0.31
C PHE A 110 -3.46 0.28 1.57
N ALA A 111 -3.88 1.54 1.64
CA ALA A 111 -3.63 2.43 2.77
C ALA A 111 -4.29 1.94 4.06
N GLU A 112 -5.45 1.29 3.97
CA GLU A 112 -6.11 0.65 5.12
C GLU A 112 -5.28 -0.54 5.62
N VAL A 113 -4.87 -1.45 4.74
CA VAL A 113 -4.09 -2.64 5.09
C VAL A 113 -2.75 -2.29 5.74
N PHE A 114 -2.05 -1.29 5.22
CA PHE A 114 -0.72 -0.88 5.70
C PHE A 114 -0.75 0.29 6.67
N SER A 115 -1.93 0.74 7.10
CA SER A 115 -2.11 1.87 8.04
C SER A 115 -1.39 3.14 7.57
N VAL A 116 -1.51 3.47 6.27
CA VAL A 116 -0.94 4.68 5.68
C VAL A 116 -1.96 5.81 5.78
N ASP A 117 -2.09 6.40 6.96
CA ASP A 117 -3.17 7.33 7.32
C ASP A 117 -3.32 8.51 6.36
N ILE A 118 -2.21 9.08 5.89
CA ILE A 118 -2.25 10.23 4.97
C ILE A 118 -2.84 9.83 3.62
N VAL A 119 -2.48 8.68 3.08
CA VAL A 119 -3.00 8.15 1.82
C VAL A 119 -4.46 7.76 1.98
N HIS A 120 -4.81 7.06 3.06
CA HIS A 120 -6.18 6.66 3.36
C HIS A 120 -7.12 7.86 3.42
N LYS A 121 -6.77 8.89 4.19
CA LYS A 121 -7.57 10.10 4.33
C LYS A 121 -7.74 10.84 3.00
N GLN A 122 -6.69 10.98 2.22
CA GLN A 122 -6.75 11.68 0.93
C GLN A 122 -7.58 10.90 -0.09
N CYS A 123 -7.44 9.57 -0.13
CA CYS A 123 -8.26 8.72 -1.00
C CYS A 123 -9.74 8.76 -0.60
N LEU A 124 -10.05 8.67 0.69
CA LEU A 124 -11.41 8.75 1.20
C LEU A 124 -12.07 10.08 0.83
N GLN A 125 -11.40 11.21 1.09
CA GLN A 125 -11.92 12.53 0.72
C GLN A 125 -12.16 12.64 -0.78
N TRP A 126 -11.27 12.09 -1.59
CA TRP A 126 -11.41 12.14 -3.04
C TRP A 126 -12.59 11.29 -3.50
N ILE A 127 -12.73 10.05 -3.01
CA ILE A 127 -13.84 9.12 -3.33
C ILE A 127 -15.18 9.75 -2.95
N VAL A 128 -15.28 10.31 -1.76
CA VAL A 128 -16.48 10.95 -1.23
C VAL A 128 -16.94 12.13 -2.09
N ARG A 129 -16.00 12.98 -2.49
CA ARG A 129 -16.29 14.16 -3.35
C ARG A 129 -16.59 13.81 -4.81
N HIS A 130 -16.17 12.63 -5.27
CA HIS A 130 -16.38 12.17 -6.63
C HIS A 130 -17.18 10.86 -6.67
N PHE A 131 -18.05 10.65 -5.70
CA PHE A 131 -18.75 9.37 -5.49
C PHE A 131 -19.47 8.87 -6.73
N THR A 132 -20.21 9.73 -7.43
CA THR A 132 -20.92 9.38 -8.65
C THR A 132 -19.97 8.88 -9.73
N GLU A 133 -18.85 9.56 -9.93
CA GLU A 133 -17.83 9.17 -10.92
C GLU A 133 -17.18 7.82 -10.54
N VAL A 134 -16.80 7.66 -9.30
CA VAL A 134 -16.14 6.44 -8.79
C VAL A 134 -17.08 5.24 -8.88
N SER A 135 -18.32 5.38 -8.47
CA SER A 135 -19.29 4.29 -8.48
C SER A 135 -19.71 3.85 -9.87
N LEU A 136 -19.71 4.76 -10.85
CA LEU A 136 -20.11 4.47 -12.23
C LEU A 136 -18.95 4.01 -13.13
N HIS A 137 -17.84 4.75 -13.13
CA HIS A 137 -16.74 4.52 -14.07
C HIS A 137 -15.69 3.53 -13.58
N ILE A 138 -15.59 3.34 -12.25
CA ILE A 138 -14.65 2.40 -11.61
C ILE A 138 -15.44 1.23 -11.00
N GLY A 139 -16.55 0.85 -11.63
CA GLY A 139 -17.55 -0.05 -11.07
C GLY A 139 -17.02 -1.38 -10.54
N GLU A 140 -16.11 -2.07 -11.24
CA GLU A 140 -15.54 -3.33 -10.76
C GLU A 140 -14.70 -3.15 -9.49
N LYS A 141 -13.85 -2.12 -9.45
CA LYS A 141 -13.03 -1.81 -8.27
C LYS A 141 -13.90 -1.33 -7.11
N PHE A 142 -14.90 -0.50 -7.39
CA PHE A 142 -15.90 -0.09 -6.39
C PHE A 142 -16.63 -1.29 -5.79
N CYS A 143 -17.06 -2.24 -6.61
CA CYS A 143 -17.70 -3.48 -6.16
C CYS A 143 -16.76 -4.40 -5.36
N SER A 144 -15.45 -4.21 -5.43
CA SER A 144 -14.46 -4.95 -4.63
C SER A 144 -14.30 -4.42 -3.20
N LEU A 145 -14.91 -3.30 -2.84
CA LEU A 145 -14.90 -2.75 -1.47
C LEU A 145 -15.56 -3.72 -0.48
N SER A 146 -15.02 -3.79 0.73
CA SER A 146 -15.67 -4.49 1.84
C SER A 146 -16.89 -3.72 2.34
N VAL A 147 -17.74 -4.38 3.14
CA VAL A 147 -18.89 -3.72 3.79
C VAL A 147 -18.45 -2.52 4.62
N ASN A 148 -17.40 -2.69 5.42
CA ASN A 148 -16.88 -1.61 6.29
C ASN A 148 -16.38 -0.43 5.46
N GLN A 149 -15.64 -0.69 4.39
CA GLN A 149 -15.14 0.33 3.47
C GLN A 149 -16.28 1.08 2.79
N LEU A 150 -17.27 0.36 2.27
CA LEU A 150 -18.44 0.98 1.66
C LEU A 150 -19.22 1.82 2.67
N THR A 151 -19.43 1.29 3.89
CA THR A 151 -20.13 2.02 4.96
C THR A 151 -19.39 3.30 5.33
N GLU A 152 -18.07 3.26 5.48
CA GLU A 152 -17.26 4.44 5.75
C GLU A 152 -17.46 5.53 4.68
N ILE A 153 -17.48 5.13 3.41
CA ILE A 153 -17.67 6.05 2.28
C ILE A 153 -19.08 6.67 2.27
N ILE A 154 -20.12 5.83 2.36
CA ILE A 154 -21.50 6.32 2.23
C ILE A 154 -22.03 7.04 3.46
N SER A 155 -21.45 6.81 4.64
CA SER A 155 -21.79 7.52 5.89
C SER A 155 -20.97 8.79 6.12
N HIS A 156 -20.09 9.16 5.20
CA HIS A 156 -19.22 10.32 5.36
C HIS A 156 -20.00 11.63 5.18
N ASP A 157 -19.80 12.58 6.09
CA ASP A 157 -20.53 13.86 6.10
C ASP A 157 -20.32 14.72 4.84
N GLU A 158 -19.16 14.58 4.18
CA GLU A 158 -18.82 15.29 2.94
C GLU A 158 -19.21 14.53 1.66
N LEU A 159 -20.10 13.54 1.75
CA LEU A 159 -20.53 12.78 0.57
C LEU A 159 -21.22 13.69 -0.45
N ASP A 160 -20.60 13.88 -1.60
CA ASP A 160 -21.14 14.72 -2.67
C ASP A 160 -21.93 13.88 -3.67
N VAL A 161 -23.25 13.91 -3.50
CA VAL A 161 -24.24 13.28 -4.40
C VAL A 161 -25.37 14.25 -4.67
N LYS A 162 -25.77 14.35 -5.93
CA LYS A 162 -26.89 15.23 -6.32
C LYS A 162 -28.24 14.67 -5.89
N GLU A 163 -28.35 13.34 -5.87
CA GLU A 163 -29.58 12.61 -5.55
C GLU A 163 -29.27 11.38 -4.70
N GLU A 164 -30.05 11.14 -3.67
CA GLU A 164 -29.91 9.95 -2.81
C GLU A 164 -30.06 8.63 -3.58
N THR A 165 -30.83 8.65 -4.68
CA THR A 165 -30.96 7.50 -5.59
C THR A 165 -29.63 7.02 -6.14
N THR A 166 -28.66 7.91 -6.34
CA THR A 166 -27.30 7.56 -6.79
C THR A 166 -26.59 6.62 -5.80
N VAL A 167 -26.74 6.89 -4.51
CA VAL A 167 -26.14 6.04 -3.45
C VAL A 167 -26.83 4.69 -3.44
N TRP A 168 -28.16 4.68 -3.51
CA TRP A 168 -28.94 3.44 -3.56
C TRP A 168 -28.54 2.56 -4.75
N GLU A 169 -28.49 3.12 -5.94
CA GLU A 169 -28.07 2.39 -7.14
C GLU A 169 -26.65 1.82 -7.05
N ALA A 170 -25.73 2.57 -6.43
CA ALA A 170 -24.36 2.12 -6.20
C ALA A 170 -24.33 0.93 -5.22
N VAL A 171 -25.10 1.01 -4.11
CA VAL A 171 -25.22 -0.08 -3.13
C VAL A 171 -25.85 -1.32 -3.75
N VAL A 172 -26.93 -1.17 -4.51
CA VAL A 172 -27.59 -2.29 -5.21
C VAL A 172 -26.61 -2.99 -6.16
N ARG A 173 -25.84 -2.24 -6.94
CA ARG A 173 -24.80 -2.79 -7.82
C ARG A 173 -23.71 -3.54 -7.05
N TRP A 174 -23.26 -2.96 -5.94
CA TRP A 174 -22.27 -3.58 -5.06
C TRP A 174 -22.79 -4.90 -4.48
N VAL A 175 -24.07 -4.96 -4.04
CA VAL A 175 -24.69 -6.20 -3.55
C VAL A 175 -24.83 -7.23 -4.68
N GLN A 176 -25.26 -6.82 -5.86
CA GLN A 176 -25.48 -7.72 -7.00
C GLN A 176 -24.17 -8.35 -7.52
N HIS A 177 -23.04 -7.69 -7.34
CA HIS A 177 -21.73 -8.20 -7.75
C HIS A 177 -21.32 -9.49 -7.00
N SER A 178 -21.76 -9.65 -5.76
CA SER A 178 -21.49 -10.85 -4.93
C SER A 178 -22.77 -11.26 -4.19
N ARG A 179 -23.75 -11.73 -4.93
CA ARG A 179 -25.09 -12.03 -4.42
C ARG A 179 -25.11 -12.98 -3.22
N GLU A 180 -24.32 -14.04 -3.27
CA GLU A 180 -24.34 -15.08 -2.24
C GLU A 180 -23.89 -14.57 -0.86
N ASP A 181 -22.96 -13.64 -0.81
CA ASP A 181 -22.36 -13.15 0.44
C ASP A 181 -23.00 -11.84 0.96
N ARG A 182 -23.69 -11.07 0.12
CA ARG A 182 -24.11 -9.69 0.42
C ARG A 182 -25.61 -9.45 0.55
N TRP A 183 -26.44 -10.39 0.13
CA TRP A 183 -27.90 -10.23 0.21
C TRP A 183 -28.44 -10.06 1.63
N VAL A 184 -27.80 -10.71 2.59
CA VAL A 184 -28.20 -10.64 4.01
C VAL A 184 -28.08 -9.21 4.56
N LEU A 185 -27.23 -8.39 3.97
CA LEU A 185 -26.94 -7.02 4.42
C LEU A 185 -28.01 -6.00 3.98
N LEU A 186 -28.86 -6.32 3.00
CA LEU A 186 -29.98 -5.46 2.59
C LEU A 186 -31.18 -5.51 3.54
N TYR A 187 -31.18 -6.46 4.47
CA TYR A 187 -32.26 -6.65 5.45
C TYR A 187 -31.86 -6.20 6.87
N LEU A 188 -30.67 -5.65 7.04
CA LEU A 188 -30.18 -5.01 8.26
C LEU A 188 -30.19 -3.50 8.13
#